data_81b4428f36ebd62c24a6ff1ce26289e2
#
_entry.id   81b4428f36ebd62c24a6ff1ce26289e2
#
_cell.length_a   1.000
_cell.length_b   1.000
_cell.length_c   1.000
_cell.angle_alpha   90.00
_cell.angle_beta   90.00
_cell.angle_gamma   90.00
#
_symmetry.space_group_name_H-M   'P 1'
#
loop_
_entity.id
_entity.type
_entity.pdbx_description
1 polymer ?
#
loop_
_entity_poly.entity_id
_entity_poly.type
_entity_poly.pdbx_seq_one_letter_code
_entity_poly.pdbx_strand_id
1 'polypeptide(L)'
;KSSFYKPDRESKIIRNIIESNRKGLLLPDSQIRTICKELISGCLSLEEVLKVAYLGPEGTHSEAAVINQFGSQVVRMPTSSIDDVFYQVMNDEVSAGVVPVENSSEGVINTTLNCLADSENINIIGEIYLDIDHQLAAGNKFKVDEAFAIASHPQALGQCSKWIERNIGNIKRLEMPSSAVAAQYAKDNKNILWIINSMA
;
A
#
# COMPACT_ATOMS: atom_id res chain seq x y z
N LYS A 1 -7.20 -17.70 -22.39
CA LYS A 1 -7.82 -18.31 -21.18
C LYS A 1 -8.75 -17.27 -20.57
N SER A 2 -10.00 -17.61 -20.22
CA SER A 2 -10.86 -16.68 -19.49
C SER A 2 -10.25 -16.48 -18.11
N SER A 3 -9.80 -15.27 -17.82
CA SER A 3 -9.30 -14.93 -16.47
C SER A 3 -10.39 -15.25 -15.46
N PHE A 4 -10.06 -16.04 -14.46
CA PHE A 4 -10.95 -16.38 -13.34
C PHE A 4 -11.35 -15.12 -12.55
N TYR A 5 -10.41 -14.19 -12.40
CA TYR A 5 -10.62 -12.88 -11.82
C TYR A 5 -11.39 -11.95 -12.80
N LYS A 6 -12.56 -11.48 -12.38
CA LYS A 6 -13.45 -10.62 -13.17
C LYS A 6 -13.74 -9.31 -12.40
N PRO A 7 -12.86 -8.31 -12.47
CA PRO A 7 -12.96 -7.07 -11.70
C PRO A 7 -14.26 -6.31 -11.94
N ASP A 8 -14.78 -6.31 -13.16
CA ASP A 8 -16.05 -5.65 -13.50
C ASP A 8 -17.25 -6.27 -12.77
N ARG A 9 -17.26 -7.60 -12.67
CA ARG A 9 -18.33 -8.33 -11.97
C ARG A 9 -18.28 -8.04 -10.47
N GLU A 10 -17.11 -8.07 -9.88
CA GLU A 10 -16.89 -7.77 -8.47
C GLU A 10 -17.30 -6.34 -8.13
N SER A 11 -16.84 -5.37 -8.92
CA SER A 11 -17.19 -3.96 -8.79
C SER A 11 -18.71 -3.74 -8.84
N LYS A 12 -19.40 -4.45 -9.74
CA LYS A 12 -20.86 -4.38 -9.86
C LYS A 12 -21.58 -4.96 -8.65
N ILE A 13 -21.11 -6.10 -8.13
CA ILE A 13 -21.66 -6.73 -6.91
C ILE A 13 -21.52 -5.78 -5.72
N ILE A 14 -20.32 -5.25 -5.50
CA ILE A 14 -20.04 -4.33 -4.38
C ILE A 14 -20.91 -3.08 -4.50
N ARG A 15 -21.03 -2.50 -5.68
CA ARG A 15 -21.89 -1.32 -5.92
C ARG A 15 -23.34 -1.60 -5.56
N ASN A 16 -23.90 -2.71 -6.01
CA ASN A 16 -25.28 -3.10 -5.71
C ASN A 16 -25.52 -3.28 -4.21
N ILE A 17 -24.55 -3.87 -3.50
CA ILE A 17 -24.63 -4.04 -2.04
C ILE A 17 -24.61 -2.67 -1.33
N ILE A 18 -23.74 -1.76 -1.75
CA ILE A 18 -23.64 -0.41 -1.22
C ILE A 18 -24.96 0.35 -1.45
N GLU A 19 -25.53 0.29 -2.64
CA GLU A 19 -26.82 0.94 -2.96
C GLU A 19 -27.95 0.37 -2.11
N SER A 20 -27.97 -0.93 -1.86
CA SER A 20 -28.95 -1.58 -0.99
C SER A 20 -28.76 -1.18 0.47
N ASN A 21 -27.53 -1.08 0.94
CA ASN A 21 -27.19 -0.65 2.30
C ASN A 21 -27.65 0.79 2.58
N ARG A 22 -27.51 1.69 1.62
CA ARG A 22 -27.96 3.10 1.75
C ARG A 22 -29.47 3.24 1.97
N LYS A 23 -30.26 2.23 1.58
CA LYS A 23 -31.73 2.23 1.76
C LYS A 23 -32.20 1.81 3.15
N GLY A 24 -31.38 1.22 3.97
CA GLY A 24 -31.86 0.67 5.23
C GLY A 24 -30.84 0.45 6.34
N LEU A 25 -29.55 0.66 6.14
CA LEU A 25 -28.51 0.28 7.09
C LEU A 25 -27.39 1.31 7.23
N LEU A 26 -26.70 1.18 8.32
CA LEU A 26 -25.87 2.14 9.03
C LEU A 26 -24.36 1.88 8.83
N LEU A 27 -23.95 0.95 7.95
CA LEU A 27 -22.53 0.69 7.73
C LEU A 27 -21.98 1.70 6.71
N PRO A 28 -20.81 2.30 6.98
CA PRO A 28 -20.10 3.12 6.02
C PRO A 28 -19.75 2.34 4.74
N ASP A 29 -19.82 2.99 3.58
CA ASP A 29 -19.52 2.38 2.27
C ASP A 29 -18.13 1.75 2.24
N SER A 30 -17.15 2.32 2.94
CA SER A 30 -15.78 1.78 3.07
C SER A 30 -15.76 0.42 3.76
N GLN A 31 -16.51 0.26 4.85
CA GLN A 31 -16.60 -1.00 5.57
C GLN A 31 -17.27 -2.09 4.72
N ILE A 32 -18.33 -1.74 4.00
CA ILE A 32 -18.99 -2.69 3.09
C ILE A 32 -18.03 -3.15 2.01
N ARG A 33 -17.25 -2.23 1.41
CA ARG A 33 -16.23 -2.59 0.42
C ARG A 33 -15.23 -3.59 0.98
N THR A 34 -14.70 -3.35 2.17
CA THR A 34 -13.74 -4.22 2.83
C THR A 34 -14.32 -5.61 3.08
N ILE A 35 -15.51 -5.69 3.67
CA ILE A 35 -16.19 -6.98 3.96
C ILE A 35 -16.44 -7.75 2.65
N CYS A 36 -16.98 -7.09 1.63
CA CYS A 36 -17.26 -7.74 0.35
C CYS A 36 -15.98 -8.26 -0.33
N LYS A 37 -14.89 -7.47 -0.30
CA LYS A 37 -13.61 -7.88 -0.88
C LYS A 37 -13.03 -9.11 -0.18
N GLU A 38 -13.05 -9.14 1.16
CA GLU A 38 -12.57 -10.29 1.91
C GLU A 38 -13.42 -11.54 1.64
N LEU A 39 -14.75 -11.42 1.57
CA LEU A 39 -15.62 -12.54 1.20
C LEU A 39 -15.33 -13.05 -0.22
N ILE A 40 -15.20 -12.16 -1.20
CA ILE A 40 -14.88 -12.52 -2.58
C ILE A 40 -13.50 -13.18 -2.64
N SER A 41 -12.49 -12.61 -1.98
CA SER A 41 -11.13 -13.16 -1.91
C SER A 41 -11.14 -14.57 -1.31
N GLY A 42 -11.86 -14.77 -0.21
CA GLY A 42 -12.02 -16.10 0.41
C GLY A 42 -12.72 -17.11 -0.50
N CYS A 43 -13.78 -16.71 -1.21
CA CYS A 43 -14.46 -17.58 -2.16
C CYS A 43 -13.57 -17.94 -3.35
N LEU A 44 -12.84 -16.97 -3.90
CA LEU A 44 -11.93 -17.20 -5.03
C LEU A 44 -10.78 -18.14 -4.64
N SER A 45 -10.24 -18.00 -3.44
CA SER A 45 -9.13 -18.85 -2.96
C SER A 45 -9.50 -20.34 -2.84
N LEU A 46 -10.79 -20.66 -2.73
CA LEU A 46 -11.28 -22.05 -2.73
C LEU A 46 -11.35 -22.66 -4.16
N GLU A 47 -11.43 -21.83 -5.19
CA GLU A 47 -11.50 -22.29 -6.58
C GLU A 47 -10.10 -22.26 -7.23
N GLU A 48 -9.39 -21.16 -7.13
CA GLU A 48 -8.02 -21.01 -7.64
C GLU A 48 -7.27 -19.98 -6.80
N VAL A 49 -6.04 -20.29 -6.42
CA VAL A 49 -5.20 -19.38 -5.65
C VAL A 49 -4.67 -18.28 -6.57
N LEU A 50 -5.19 -17.07 -6.40
CA LEU A 50 -4.76 -15.89 -7.16
C LEU A 50 -3.36 -15.48 -6.70
N LYS A 51 -2.39 -15.43 -7.63
CA LYS A 51 -1.04 -14.90 -7.40
C LYS A 51 -0.95 -13.49 -7.94
N VAL A 52 -0.45 -12.56 -7.15
CA VAL A 52 -0.31 -11.15 -7.54
C VAL A 52 1.12 -10.68 -7.29
N ALA A 53 1.82 -10.29 -8.37
CA ALA A 53 3.13 -9.68 -8.26
C ALA A 53 3.02 -8.19 -7.90
N TYR A 54 3.98 -7.67 -7.16
CA TYR A 54 4.03 -6.27 -6.80
C TYR A 54 5.46 -5.79 -6.54
N LEU A 55 5.70 -4.49 -6.67
CA LEU A 55 7.00 -3.90 -6.34
C LEU A 55 7.25 -4.01 -4.83
N GLY A 56 8.19 -4.90 -4.45
CA GLY A 56 8.60 -5.15 -3.07
C GLY A 56 9.43 -4.02 -2.45
N PRO A 57 9.97 -4.28 -1.28
CA PRO A 57 9.79 -5.46 -0.44
C PRO A 57 8.41 -5.56 0.22
N GLU A 58 8.23 -6.56 1.10
CA GLU A 58 7.05 -6.65 1.97
C GLU A 58 6.94 -5.43 2.90
N GLY A 59 5.73 -5.07 3.29
CA GLY A 59 5.45 -3.89 4.12
C GLY A 59 5.44 -2.56 3.34
N THR A 60 5.39 -2.61 1.99
CA THR A 60 5.32 -1.41 1.14
C THR A 60 3.88 -1.00 0.82
N HIS A 61 3.72 0.23 0.32
CA HIS A 61 2.43 0.70 -0.21
C HIS A 61 1.91 -0.16 -1.36
N SER A 62 2.81 -0.74 -2.16
CA SER A 62 2.43 -1.65 -3.25
C SER A 62 1.80 -2.94 -2.71
N GLU A 63 2.32 -3.50 -1.62
CA GLU A 63 1.68 -4.64 -0.95
C GLU A 63 0.31 -4.27 -0.40
N ALA A 64 0.20 -3.12 0.24
CA ALA A 64 -1.08 -2.66 0.73
C ALA A 64 -2.09 -2.42 -0.39
N ALA A 65 -1.66 -1.97 -1.56
CA ALA A 65 -2.50 -1.88 -2.75
C ALA A 65 -3.00 -3.25 -3.19
N VAL A 66 -2.15 -4.29 -3.15
CA VAL A 66 -2.57 -5.68 -3.42
C VAL A 66 -3.67 -6.11 -2.47
N ILE A 67 -3.47 -5.95 -1.16
CA ILE A 67 -4.46 -6.33 -0.14
C ILE A 67 -5.76 -5.52 -0.32
N ASN A 68 -5.64 -4.22 -0.56
CA ASN A 68 -6.80 -3.35 -0.79
C ASN A 68 -7.63 -3.78 -2.00
N GLN A 69 -6.99 -4.21 -3.10
CA GLN A 69 -7.68 -4.57 -4.33
C GLN A 69 -8.19 -6.00 -4.33
N PHE A 70 -7.38 -6.95 -3.88
CA PHE A 70 -7.63 -8.38 -4.06
C PHE A 70 -8.03 -9.11 -2.76
N GLY A 71 -7.99 -8.42 -1.61
CA GLY A 71 -8.21 -9.02 -0.28
C GLY A 71 -7.00 -9.76 0.27
N SER A 72 -7.15 -10.35 1.45
CA SER A 72 -6.03 -10.93 2.19
C SER A 72 -5.62 -12.35 1.74
N GLN A 73 -6.51 -13.06 1.03
CA GLN A 73 -6.33 -14.48 0.71
C GLN A 73 -5.54 -14.75 -0.59
N VAL A 74 -4.98 -13.71 -1.21
CA VAL A 74 -4.13 -13.85 -2.39
C VAL A 74 -2.68 -14.15 -2.02
N VAL A 75 -1.97 -14.91 -2.87
CA VAL A 75 -0.53 -15.09 -2.75
C VAL A 75 0.17 -13.85 -3.29
N ARG A 76 0.84 -13.13 -2.40
CA ARG A 76 1.57 -11.90 -2.71
C ARG A 76 3.01 -12.25 -3.08
N MET A 77 3.44 -11.81 -4.26
CA MET A 77 4.75 -12.10 -4.83
C MET A 77 5.55 -10.79 -4.94
N PRO A 78 6.40 -10.46 -3.94
CA PRO A 78 7.25 -9.27 -4.00
C PRO A 78 8.33 -9.44 -5.08
N THR A 79 8.53 -8.42 -5.90
CA THR A 79 9.58 -8.36 -6.91
C THR A 79 10.59 -7.26 -6.59
N SER A 80 11.78 -7.34 -7.19
CA SER A 80 12.84 -6.35 -6.99
C SER A 80 12.69 -5.10 -7.87
N SER A 81 11.91 -5.20 -8.95
CA SER A 81 11.72 -4.11 -9.92
C SER A 81 10.32 -4.13 -10.52
N ILE A 82 9.93 -2.99 -11.12
CA ILE A 82 8.68 -2.87 -11.88
C ILE A 82 8.73 -3.78 -13.11
N ASP A 83 9.89 -3.84 -13.79
CA ASP A 83 10.08 -4.70 -14.96
C ASP A 83 9.82 -6.17 -14.63
N ASP A 84 10.25 -6.64 -13.44
CA ASP A 84 9.97 -8.02 -12.99
C ASP A 84 8.47 -8.28 -12.78
N VAL A 85 7.71 -7.29 -12.31
CA VAL A 85 6.25 -7.42 -12.21
C VAL A 85 5.65 -7.67 -13.59
N PHE A 86 6.03 -6.85 -14.57
CA PHE A 86 5.55 -7.00 -15.96
C PHE A 86 5.99 -8.33 -16.56
N TYR A 87 7.24 -8.74 -16.35
CA TYR A 87 7.76 -10.02 -16.81
C TYR A 87 6.95 -11.20 -16.30
N GLN A 88 6.67 -11.25 -14.99
CA GLN A 88 5.88 -12.34 -14.39
C GLN A 88 4.44 -12.39 -14.93
N VAL A 89 3.81 -11.23 -15.18
CA VAL A 89 2.47 -11.18 -15.77
C VAL A 89 2.49 -11.65 -17.23
N MET A 90 3.47 -11.22 -18.03
CA MET A 90 3.60 -11.61 -19.44
C MET A 90 3.86 -13.11 -19.61
N ASN A 91 4.55 -13.75 -18.67
CA ASN A 91 4.86 -15.17 -18.70
C ASN A 91 3.82 -16.06 -18.00
N ASP A 92 2.65 -15.51 -17.64
CA ASP A 92 1.59 -16.26 -16.92
C ASP A 92 2.08 -16.88 -15.57
N GLU A 93 3.14 -16.35 -14.95
CA GLU A 93 3.64 -16.81 -13.64
C GLU A 93 2.75 -16.32 -12.51
N VAL A 94 2.10 -15.18 -12.71
CA VAL A 94 1.11 -14.57 -11.82
C VAL A 94 -0.14 -14.17 -12.59
N SER A 95 -1.26 -14.07 -11.86
CA SER A 95 -2.56 -13.73 -12.44
C SER A 95 -2.73 -12.23 -12.68
N ALA A 96 -2.02 -11.40 -11.90
CA ALA A 96 -2.04 -9.94 -12.00
C ALA A 96 -0.75 -9.32 -11.43
N GLY A 97 -0.49 -8.07 -11.81
CA GLY A 97 0.58 -7.25 -11.25
C GLY A 97 0.05 -5.93 -10.69
N VAL A 98 0.65 -5.45 -9.61
CA VAL A 98 0.37 -4.13 -9.03
C VAL A 98 1.66 -3.31 -9.06
N VAL A 99 1.62 -2.20 -9.77
CA VAL A 99 2.75 -1.29 -9.95
C VAL A 99 2.37 0.15 -9.61
N PRO A 100 3.28 0.93 -9.02
CA PRO A 100 3.02 2.33 -8.77
C PRO A 100 3.09 3.12 -10.08
N VAL A 101 2.12 4.02 -10.29
CA VAL A 101 2.05 4.92 -11.47
C VAL A 101 2.46 6.33 -11.11
N GLU A 102 2.07 6.78 -9.93
CA GLU A 102 2.34 8.12 -9.44
C GLU A 102 2.52 8.12 -7.92
N ASN A 103 3.41 8.96 -7.45
CA ASN A 103 3.60 9.27 -6.04
C ASN A 103 3.52 10.79 -5.86
N SER A 104 2.72 11.25 -4.89
CA SER A 104 2.52 12.68 -4.62
C SER A 104 3.81 13.45 -4.29
N SER A 105 4.87 12.77 -3.86
CA SER A 105 6.17 13.37 -3.53
C SER A 105 7.15 13.37 -4.71
N GLU A 106 7.13 12.34 -5.53
CA GLU A 106 8.09 12.11 -6.62
C GLU A 106 7.48 12.32 -8.01
N GLY A 107 6.13 12.38 -8.09
CA GLY A 107 5.41 12.51 -9.34
C GLY A 107 5.24 11.19 -10.08
N VAL A 108 5.15 11.27 -11.39
CA VAL A 108 4.89 10.13 -12.29
C VAL A 108 6.09 9.19 -12.36
N ILE A 109 5.81 7.90 -12.31
CA ILE A 109 6.84 6.84 -12.39
C ILE A 109 6.99 6.39 -13.85
N ASN A 110 7.97 6.97 -14.53
CA ASN A 110 8.20 6.74 -15.96
C ASN A 110 8.46 5.27 -16.32
N THR A 111 9.11 4.50 -15.44
CA THR A 111 9.34 3.07 -15.66
C THR A 111 8.03 2.32 -15.91
N THR A 112 7.00 2.57 -15.09
CA THR A 112 5.69 1.94 -15.26
C THR A 112 5.05 2.33 -16.60
N LEU A 113 5.11 3.62 -16.97
CA LEU A 113 4.55 4.08 -18.25
C LEU A 113 5.27 3.48 -19.44
N ASN A 114 6.59 3.36 -19.39
CA ASN A 114 7.38 2.74 -20.44
C ASN A 114 7.03 1.25 -20.58
N CYS A 115 7.00 0.50 -19.47
CA CYS A 115 6.58 -0.90 -19.49
C CYS A 115 5.18 -1.10 -20.07
N LEU A 116 4.22 -0.21 -19.72
CA LEU A 116 2.87 -0.25 -20.29
C LEU A 116 2.85 0.03 -21.79
N ALA A 117 3.67 0.99 -22.26
CA ALA A 117 3.76 1.36 -23.67
C ALA A 117 4.40 0.24 -24.52
N ASP A 118 5.38 -0.47 -23.94
CA ASP A 118 6.13 -1.52 -24.63
C ASP A 118 5.44 -2.90 -24.58
N SER A 119 4.37 -3.04 -23.80
CA SER A 119 3.67 -4.32 -23.58
C SER A 119 2.40 -4.44 -24.40
N GLU A 120 2.43 -5.21 -25.49
CA GLU A 120 1.27 -5.40 -26.39
C GLU A 120 0.14 -6.28 -25.79
N ASN A 121 0.47 -7.15 -24.82
CA ASN A 121 -0.44 -8.17 -24.29
C ASN A 121 -0.88 -7.96 -22.84
N ILE A 122 -0.57 -6.81 -22.26
CA ILE A 122 -0.98 -6.44 -20.90
C ILE A 122 -2.19 -5.51 -20.96
N ASN A 123 -3.17 -5.77 -20.11
CA ASN A 123 -4.35 -4.93 -19.97
C ASN A 123 -4.38 -4.30 -18.58
N ILE A 124 -4.70 -3.02 -18.51
CA ILE A 124 -5.01 -2.35 -17.24
C ILE A 124 -6.40 -2.80 -16.80
N ILE A 125 -6.50 -3.45 -15.66
CA ILE A 125 -7.73 -4.01 -15.10
C ILE A 125 -8.32 -3.17 -13.95
N GLY A 126 -7.59 -2.20 -13.47
CA GLY A 126 -8.04 -1.31 -12.40
C GLY A 126 -7.00 -0.29 -11.98
N GLU A 127 -7.44 0.65 -11.20
CA GLU A 127 -6.64 1.69 -10.59
C GLU A 127 -6.90 1.70 -9.07
N ILE A 128 -5.84 1.89 -8.29
CA ILE A 128 -5.90 1.85 -6.82
C ILE A 128 -5.33 3.16 -6.30
N TYR A 129 -6.15 3.88 -5.54
CA TYR A 129 -5.71 5.05 -4.80
C TYR A 129 -5.47 4.65 -3.33
N LEU A 130 -4.29 4.97 -2.83
CA LEU A 130 -3.94 4.81 -1.42
C LEU A 130 -3.65 6.17 -0.81
N ASP A 131 -4.43 6.54 0.19
CA ASP A 131 -4.10 7.67 1.04
C ASP A 131 -2.96 7.27 1.98
N ILE A 132 -1.84 8.00 1.91
CA ILE A 132 -0.66 7.74 2.72
C ILE A 132 -0.66 8.73 3.88
N ASP A 133 -1.11 8.28 5.05
CA ASP A 133 -1.09 9.04 6.28
C ASP A 133 0.10 8.65 7.14
N HIS A 134 1.01 9.59 7.31
CA HIS A 134 2.12 9.45 8.25
C HIS A 134 1.72 9.97 9.63
N GLN A 135 1.97 9.16 10.65
CA GLN A 135 1.74 9.52 12.03
C GLN A 135 3.06 9.70 12.78
N LEU A 136 3.13 10.73 13.63
CA LEU A 136 4.23 10.93 14.52
C LEU A 136 3.96 10.21 15.84
N ALA A 137 4.91 9.39 16.28
CA ALA A 137 4.80 8.61 17.50
C ALA A 137 6.04 8.78 18.40
N ALA A 138 5.87 8.41 19.66
CA ALA A 138 6.93 8.44 20.66
C ALA A 138 6.84 7.22 21.60
N GLY A 139 7.98 6.63 21.97
CA GLY A 139 8.04 5.47 22.87
C GLY A 139 7.72 5.80 24.33
N ASN A 140 7.90 7.05 24.71
CA ASN A 140 7.67 7.56 26.08
C ASN A 140 6.92 8.87 26.02
N LYS A 141 6.26 9.27 27.12
CA LYS A 141 5.63 10.58 27.23
C LYS A 141 6.70 11.67 27.43
N PHE A 142 6.86 12.53 26.43
CA PHE A 142 7.64 13.75 26.47
C PHE A 142 7.04 14.79 25.53
N LYS A 143 7.45 16.04 25.66
CA LYS A 143 6.99 17.08 24.73
C LYS A 143 7.77 17.01 23.43
N VAL A 144 7.14 17.36 22.31
CA VAL A 144 7.78 17.31 20.99
C VAL A 144 9.03 18.18 20.90
N ASP A 145 9.05 19.31 21.62
CA ASP A 145 10.18 20.22 21.75
C ASP A 145 11.38 19.65 22.56
N GLU A 146 11.14 18.59 23.34
CA GLU A 146 12.17 17.86 24.08
C GLU A 146 12.78 16.71 23.26
N ALA A 147 12.32 16.53 22.02
CA ALA A 147 12.80 15.45 21.16
C ALA A 147 14.25 15.67 20.73
N PHE A 148 15.07 14.64 20.90
CA PHE A 148 16.47 14.65 20.48
C PHE A 148 16.62 14.35 18.97
N ALA A 149 15.83 13.41 18.46
CA ALA A 149 15.89 13.00 17.08
C ALA A 149 14.54 12.44 16.60
N ILE A 150 14.39 12.37 15.29
CA ILE A 150 13.29 11.68 14.60
C ILE A 150 13.85 10.54 13.76
N ALA A 151 13.33 9.34 13.95
CA ALA A 151 13.77 8.12 13.27
C ALA A 151 12.70 7.63 12.29
N SER A 152 13.06 7.24 11.08
CA SER A 152 12.18 6.51 10.15
C SER A 152 12.98 6.03 8.93
N HIS A 153 12.28 5.32 8.04
CA HIS A 153 12.81 5.01 6.72
C HIS A 153 13.08 6.31 5.93
N PRO A 154 14.17 6.41 5.14
CA PRO A 154 14.54 7.62 4.40
C PRO A 154 13.40 8.22 3.57
N GLN A 155 12.61 7.37 2.93
CA GLN A 155 11.46 7.80 2.14
C GLN A 155 10.41 8.54 2.99
N ALA A 156 10.06 8.00 4.17
CA ALA A 156 9.10 8.66 5.07
C ALA A 156 9.64 9.97 5.63
N LEU A 157 10.94 10.02 5.97
CA LEU A 157 11.60 11.26 6.38
C LEU A 157 11.57 12.33 5.28
N GLY A 158 11.79 11.92 4.03
CA GLY A 158 11.71 12.79 2.85
C GLY A 158 10.30 13.33 2.62
N GLN A 159 9.30 12.47 2.62
CA GLN A 159 7.88 12.83 2.45
C GLN A 159 7.40 13.80 3.55
N CYS A 160 7.85 13.60 4.80
CA CYS A 160 7.49 14.45 5.93
C CYS A 160 8.41 15.67 6.13
N SER A 161 9.44 15.88 5.30
CA SER A 161 10.49 16.88 5.52
C SER A 161 9.94 18.30 5.77
N LYS A 162 9.06 18.77 4.90
CA LYS A 162 8.45 20.11 5.03
C LYS A 162 7.62 20.25 6.29
N TRP A 163 6.94 19.21 6.71
CA TRP A 163 6.14 19.20 7.94
C TRP A 163 7.06 19.23 9.17
N ILE A 164 8.12 18.40 9.18
CA ILE A 164 9.11 18.36 10.26
C ILE A 164 9.74 19.74 10.46
N GLU A 165 10.21 20.36 9.39
CA GLU A 165 10.82 21.69 9.42
C GLU A 165 9.90 22.77 10.00
N ARG A 166 8.61 22.73 9.63
CA ARG A 166 7.62 23.71 10.10
C ARG A 166 7.18 23.54 11.53
N ASN A 167 7.08 22.29 12.01
CA ASN A 167 6.43 21.97 13.29
C ASN A 167 7.43 21.54 14.39
N ILE A 168 8.60 21.03 14.04
CA ILE A 168 9.60 20.53 14.97
C ILE A 168 10.91 21.34 14.83
N GLY A 169 11.15 21.92 13.66
CA GLY A 169 12.37 22.65 13.38
C GLY A 169 13.54 21.76 12.95
N ASN A 170 14.76 22.19 13.25
CA ASN A 170 15.98 21.49 12.85
C ASN A 170 16.31 20.35 13.81
N ILE A 171 15.55 19.26 13.75
CA ILE A 171 15.78 18.06 14.53
C ILE A 171 16.70 17.07 13.81
N LYS A 172 17.52 16.32 14.54
CA LYS A 172 18.35 15.26 13.97
C LYS A 172 17.48 14.16 13.35
N ARG A 173 17.75 13.81 12.10
CA ARG A 173 17.07 12.72 11.38
C ARG A 173 17.91 11.46 11.44
N LEU A 174 17.30 10.35 11.86
CA LEU A 174 17.94 9.04 11.96
C LEU A 174 17.29 8.12 10.92
N GLU A 175 18.05 7.79 9.90
CA GLU A 175 17.60 6.87 8.85
C GLU A 175 17.69 5.43 9.36
N MET A 176 16.58 4.71 9.20
CA MET A 176 16.42 3.33 9.62
C MET A 176 15.95 2.46 8.45
N PRO A 177 16.30 1.16 8.42
CA PRO A 177 15.90 0.26 7.34
C PRO A 177 14.39 0.09 7.18
N SER A 178 13.62 0.31 8.26
CA SER A 178 12.16 0.24 8.24
C SER A 178 11.53 1.03 9.39
N SER A 179 10.23 1.31 9.29
CA SER A 179 9.45 1.93 10.38
C SER A 179 9.41 1.07 11.63
N ALA A 180 9.41 -0.27 11.49
CA ALA A 180 9.46 -1.19 12.63
C ALA A 180 10.79 -1.10 13.40
N VAL A 181 11.91 -1.01 12.70
CA VAL A 181 13.24 -0.80 13.30
C VAL A 181 13.30 0.56 13.97
N ALA A 182 12.74 1.61 13.36
CA ALA A 182 12.66 2.93 13.96
C ALA A 182 11.82 2.93 15.26
N ALA A 183 10.69 2.23 15.28
CA ALA A 183 9.85 2.08 16.45
C ALA A 183 10.59 1.36 17.60
N GLN A 184 11.30 0.26 17.29
CA GLN A 184 12.10 -0.45 18.29
C GLN A 184 13.22 0.42 18.83
N TYR A 185 13.94 1.13 17.96
CA TYR A 185 14.99 2.06 18.39
C TYR A 185 14.46 3.16 19.31
N ALA A 186 13.28 3.72 19.01
CA ALA A 186 12.64 4.74 19.83
C ALA A 186 12.14 4.22 21.19
N LYS A 187 11.81 2.94 21.32
CA LYS A 187 11.50 2.30 22.60
C LYS A 187 12.73 2.19 23.50
N ASP A 188 13.87 1.87 22.90
CA ASP A 188 15.12 1.63 23.62
C ASP A 188 15.89 2.93 23.95
N ASN A 189 15.53 4.04 23.30
CA ASN A 189 16.18 5.34 23.46
C ASN A 189 15.19 6.43 23.88
N LYS A 190 15.59 7.28 24.83
CA LYS A 190 14.73 8.37 25.32
C LYS A 190 14.65 9.52 24.32
N ASN A 191 13.50 10.17 24.30
CA ASN A 191 13.25 11.39 23.52
C ASN A 191 13.46 11.21 22.00
N ILE A 192 13.17 10.03 21.49
CA ILE A 192 13.16 9.75 20.05
C ILE A 192 11.72 9.70 19.54
N LEU A 193 11.44 10.53 18.54
CA LEU A 193 10.22 10.45 17.74
C LEU A 193 10.43 9.45 16.59
N TRP A 194 9.35 8.83 16.11
CA TRP A 194 9.43 8.10 14.86
C TRP A 194 8.17 8.33 14.01
N ILE A 195 8.33 8.17 12.71
CA ILE A 195 7.23 8.28 11.76
C ILE A 195 6.72 6.87 11.47
N ILE A 196 5.42 6.68 11.64
CA ILE A 196 4.70 5.45 11.33
C ILE A 196 3.82 5.73 10.10
N ASN A 197 3.76 4.77 9.18
CA ASN A 197 2.69 4.72 8.22
C ASN A 197 1.48 4.06 8.90
N SER A 198 0.26 4.56 8.65
CA SER A 198 -0.99 4.01 9.19
C SER A 198 -1.26 2.54 8.84
N MET A 199 -0.42 1.94 8.00
CA MET A 199 -0.49 0.55 7.56
C MET A 199 0.59 -0.37 8.16
N ALA A 200 1.42 0.12 9.08
CA ALA A 200 2.48 -0.65 9.72
C ALA A 200 2.07 -1.16 11.10
#